data_6ddf0d0a61cc8ed893062f7403c2b7e9
#
_entry.id   6ddf0d0a61cc8ed893062f7403c2b7e9
#
_cell.length_a   1.000
_cell.length_b   1.000
_cell.length_c   1.000
_cell.angle_alpha   90.00
_cell.angle_beta   90.00
_cell.angle_gamma   90.00
#
_symmetry.space_group_name_H-M   'P 1'
#
loop_
_entity.id
_entity.type
_entity.pdbx_description
1 polymer ?
#
loop_
_entity_poly.entity_id
_entity_poly.type
_entity_poly.pdbx_seq_one_letter_code
_entity_poly.pdbx_strand_id
1 'polypeptide(L)'
;MILWPFFNDKYLPCITRGFFVLITFFVTGIFYGQTIPVTTSGDSSYKIVMAGKQYDTKQSHQRRWGTHYRKEWATPVKIKIVNLDTLAGGLIPYQQGGGRQSKTLRLRDIQGREYVLRSIDKSFGKALPEIYQGTFIESIIDDQVSIAHPYAAIAISPLAEAAKIYHARPEIVFIPEQPALDSFNKEFANQVYLFEQRPDENWETAKNFGNSKKNYRYRKIAGETFGEQ
;
A
#
# COMPACT_ATOMS: atom_id res chain seq x y z
N MET A 1 -46.56 38.98 16.61
CA MET A 1 -47.96 39.38 16.45
C MET A 1 -48.62 38.31 15.59
N ILE A 2 -49.38 37.41 16.30
CA ILE A 2 -50.75 37.01 15.96
C ILE A 2 -50.80 36.04 14.74
N LEU A 3 -51.41 34.86 14.78
CA LEU A 3 -52.28 34.06 15.65
C LEU A 3 -52.46 32.70 14.98
N TRP A 4 -52.46 31.66 15.79
CA TRP A 4 -53.23 30.46 15.53
C TRP A 4 -54.74 30.81 15.56
N PRO A 5 -55.63 30.10 14.86
CA PRO A 5 -56.35 28.98 15.42
C PRO A 5 -56.86 27.99 14.34
N PHE A 6 -57.26 26.84 14.60
CA PHE A 6 -58.34 26.16 15.23
C PHE A 6 -58.42 24.71 14.76
N PHE A 7 -58.34 23.81 15.72
CA PHE A 7 -58.97 22.52 15.67
C PHE A 7 -60.46 22.64 15.32
N ASN A 8 -60.93 21.74 14.52
CA ASN A 8 -62.33 21.37 14.59
C ASN A 8 -62.48 19.85 14.39
N ASP A 9 -62.59 19.20 15.56
CA ASP A 9 -63.20 17.88 15.66
C ASP A 9 -64.61 17.93 15.18
N LYS A 10 -64.93 17.05 14.26
CA LYS A 10 -66.26 16.40 14.12
C LYS A 10 -66.24 15.54 12.86
N TYR A 11 -66.21 14.24 13.07
CA TYR A 11 -67.02 13.21 12.48
C TYR A 11 -66.31 11.83 12.62
N LEU A 12 -66.53 11.18 13.76
CA LEU A 12 -66.71 9.73 13.72
C LEU A 12 -68.17 9.45 13.35
N PRO A 13 -68.41 8.45 12.51
CA PRO A 13 -68.98 7.25 13.03
C PRO A 13 -68.34 5.98 12.45
N CYS A 14 -67.91 5.11 13.29
CA CYS A 14 -68.48 3.80 13.58
C CYS A 14 -68.78 2.87 12.39
N ILE A 15 -68.33 1.60 12.56
CA ILE A 15 -68.77 0.39 11.84
C ILE A 15 -67.88 0.09 10.60
N THR A 16 -67.12 -0.95 10.62
CA THR A 16 -67.43 -2.35 10.79
C THR A 16 -66.16 -3.16 10.98
N ARG A 17 -66.27 -4.14 11.86
CA ARG A 17 -65.31 -5.23 12.05
C ARG A 17 -65.07 -5.94 10.70
N GLY A 18 -63.98 -5.64 10.05
CA GLY A 18 -63.43 -6.46 9.00
C GLY A 18 -62.12 -7.05 9.50
N PHE A 19 -62.14 -8.30 9.84
CA PHE A 19 -60.97 -9.10 10.19
C PHE A 19 -60.12 -9.23 8.92
N PHE A 20 -59.22 -8.30 8.67
CA PHE A 20 -58.16 -8.50 7.71
C PHE A 20 -57.04 -9.27 8.39
N VAL A 21 -57.07 -10.58 8.22
CA VAL A 21 -55.93 -11.45 8.47
C VAL A 21 -54.90 -11.11 7.40
N LEU A 22 -53.99 -10.23 7.78
CA LEU A 22 -52.79 -9.94 7.00
C LEU A 22 -51.84 -11.11 7.20
N ILE A 23 -51.98 -12.13 6.31
CA ILE A 23 -50.98 -13.16 6.18
C ILE A 23 -49.72 -12.53 5.65
N THR A 24 -48.86 -12.07 6.55
CA THR A 24 -47.47 -11.75 6.24
C THR A 24 -46.79 -13.07 5.94
N PHE A 25 -46.70 -13.39 4.66
CA PHE A 25 -45.73 -14.37 4.19
C PHE A 25 -44.34 -13.83 4.55
N PHE A 26 -43.83 -14.31 5.68
CA PHE A 26 -42.41 -14.28 5.96
C PHE A 26 -41.74 -15.21 4.94
N VAL A 27 -41.42 -14.68 3.78
CA VAL A 27 -40.45 -15.31 2.90
C VAL A 27 -39.09 -15.10 3.62
N THR A 28 -38.76 -16.03 4.50
CA THR A 28 -37.39 -16.22 4.95
C THR A 28 -36.61 -16.68 3.74
N GLY A 29 -36.17 -15.70 2.95
CA GLY A 29 -35.12 -15.93 1.98
C GLY A 29 -33.88 -16.35 2.76
N ILE A 30 -33.66 -17.66 2.81
CA ILE A 30 -32.40 -18.24 3.20
C ILE A 30 -31.44 -17.74 2.11
N PHE A 31 -30.79 -16.60 2.37
CA PHE A 31 -29.58 -16.23 1.65
C PHE A 31 -28.56 -17.31 2.00
N TYR A 32 -28.52 -18.36 1.20
CA TYR A 32 -27.32 -19.14 1.07
C TYR A 32 -26.26 -18.17 0.56
N GLY A 33 -25.50 -17.62 1.48
CA GLY A 33 -24.24 -16.99 1.16
C GLY A 33 -23.45 -18.05 0.41
N GLN A 34 -23.46 -17.98 -0.91
CA GLN A 34 -22.49 -18.69 -1.71
C GLN A 34 -21.14 -18.09 -1.32
N THR A 35 -20.51 -18.72 -0.34
CA THR A 35 -19.06 -18.65 -0.24
C THR A 35 -18.57 -19.21 -1.56
N ILE A 36 -18.28 -18.30 -2.51
CA ILE A 36 -17.53 -18.66 -3.69
C ILE A 36 -16.24 -19.25 -3.10
N PRO A 37 -16.00 -20.57 -3.24
CA PRO A 37 -14.71 -21.09 -2.89
C PRO A 37 -13.76 -20.32 -3.78
N VAL A 38 -12.86 -19.53 -3.18
CA VAL A 38 -11.69 -19.03 -3.87
C VAL A 38 -10.92 -20.28 -4.26
N THR A 39 -11.25 -20.78 -5.45
CA THR A 39 -10.51 -21.86 -6.06
C THR A 39 -9.12 -21.28 -6.30
N THR A 40 -8.24 -21.58 -5.39
CA THR A 40 -6.82 -21.45 -5.56
C THR A 40 -6.38 -22.47 -6.61
N SER A 41 -6.84 -22.31 -7.83
CA SER A 41 -6.23 -23.01 -8.96
C SER A 41 -4.93 -22.29 -9.22
N GLY A 42 -3.94 -22.80 -8.56
CA GLY A 42 -2.59 -22.46 -8.37
C GLY A 42 -1.86 -22.07 -9.63
N ASP A 43 -1.79 -20.81 -9.91
CA ASP A 43 -0.54 -20.26 -10.37
C ASP A 43 0.23 -19.88 -9.08
N SER A 44 1.08 -20.77 -8.60
CA SER A 44 1.89 -20.60 -7.37
C SER A 44 2.85 -19.41 -7.44
N SER A 45 2.87 -18.71 -8.58
CA SER A 45 3.70 -17.54 -8.83
C SER A 45 3.07 -16.23 -8.34
N TYR A 46 1.81 -16.22 -7.90
CA TYR A 46 1.11 -14.98 -7.52
C TYR A 46 0.35 -15.13 -6.21
N LYS A 47 0.26 -14.03 -5.49
CA LYS A 47 -0.55 -13.91 -4.25
C LYS A 47 -1.48 -12.71 -4.35
N ILE A 48 -2.70 -12.87 -3.85
CA ILE A 48 -3.66 -11.76 -3.71
C ILE A 48 -3.44 -11.13 -2.34
N VAL A 49 -3.05 -9.87 -2.30
CA VAL A 49 -2.75 -9.13 -1.08
C VAL A 49 -3.23 -7.68 -1.18
N MET A 50 -3.45 -7.04 -0.03
CA MET A 50 -3.73 -5.62 0.09
C MET A 50 -2.46 -4.89 0.50
N ALA A 51 -2.22 -3.70 -0.01
CA ALA A 51 -1.06 -2.89 0.38
C ALA A 51 -1.14 -2.46 1.85
N GLY A 52 -2.34 -2.14 2.35
CA GLY A 52 -2.57 -1.72 3.72
C GLY A 52 -4.05 -1.82 4.11
N LYS A 53 -4.47 -3.00 4.56
CA LYS A 53 -5.85 -3.25 5.03
C LYS A 53 -6.26 -2.33 6.19
N GLN A 54 -5.32 -1.89 7.01
CA GLN A 54 -5.55 -1.01 8.15
C GLN A 54 -6.15 0.35 7.77
N TYR A 55 -6.00 0.77 6.50
CA TYR A 55 -6.57 2.03 5.99
C TYR A 55 -8.04 1.90 5.56
N ASP A 56 -8.62 0.69 5.55
CA ASP A 56 -10.05 0.47 5.34
C ASP A 56 -10.83 0.85 6.60
N THR A 57 -11.14 2.12 6.71
CA THR A 57 -11.76 2.70 7.91
C THR A 57 -13.22 3.07 7.68
N LYS A 58 -13.97 3.18 8.77
CA LYS A 58 -15.40 3.58 8.74
C LYS A 58 -15.55 4.99 8.15
N GLN A 59 -16.69 5.25 7.52
CA GLN A 59 -17.00 6.55 6.92
C GLN A 59 -16.91 7.72 7.91
N SER A 60 -17.25 7.51 9.20
CA SER A 60 -17.09 8.53 10.24
C SER A 60 -15.63 8.93 10.48
N HIS A 61 -14.71 7.97 10.38
CA HIS A 61 -13.27 8.23 10.45
C HIS A 61 -12.80 8.99 9.21
N GLN A 62 -13.22 8.55 8.02
CA GLN A 62 -12.87 9.20 6.76
C GLN A 62 -13.37 10.66 6.66
N ARG A 63 -14.56 10.95 7.20
CA ARG A 63 -15.08 12.34 7.28
C ARG A 63 -14.21 13.24 8.16
N ARG A 64 -13.59 12.70 9.19
CA ARG A 64 -12.75 13.47 10.14
C ARG A 64 -11.30 13.60 9.67
N TRP A 65 -10.74 12.52 9.12
CA TRP A 65 -9.31 12.39 8.82
C TRP A 65 -8.99 12.33 7.32
N GLY A 66 -10.01 12.39 6.46
CA GLY A 66 -9.89 12.36 5.02
C GLY A 66 -10.16 10.98 4.40
N THR A 67 -10.75 11.02 3.21
CA THR A 67 -11.03 9.81 2.40
C THR A 67 -9.76 9.27 1.79
N HIS A 68 -8.85 10.13 1.30
CA HIS A 68 -7.55 9.81 0.75
C HIS A 68 -7.60 8.64 -0.27
N TYR A 69 -6.52 7.87 -0.39
CA TYR A 69 -6.42 6.66 -1.22
C TYR A 69 -6.71 5.37 -0.42
N ARG A 70 -7.57 5.45 0.63
CA ARG A 70 -7.87 4.31 1.52
C ARG A 70 -8.41 3.11 0.78
N LYS A 71 -9.26 3.34 -0.22
CA LYS A 71 -9.81 2.29 -1.07
C LYS A 71 -8.71 1.56 -1.85
N GLU A 72 -7.78 2.31 -2.42
CA GLU A 72 -6.64 1.77 -3.18
C GLU A 72 -5.70 0.96 -2.28
N TRP A 73 -5.48 1.43 -1.04
CA TRP A 73 -4.71 0.69 -0.04
C TRP A 73 -5.37 -0.63 0.36
N ALA A 74 -6.68 -0.66 0.50
CA ALA A 74 -7.47 -1.82 0.93
C ALA A 74 -7.92 -2.73 -0.22
N THR A 75 -7.68 -2.33 -1.47
CA THR A 75 -8.06 -3.15 -2.64
C THR A 75 -7.12 -4.34 -2.78
N PRO A 76 -7.66 -5.59 -2.83
CA PRO A 76 -6.86 -6.76 -3.11
C PRO A 76 -6.28 -6.71 -4.52
N VAL A 77 -4.98 -6.92 -4.66
CA VAL A 77 -4.28 -6.98 -5.95
C VAL A 77 -3.50 -8.27 -6.09
N LYS A 78 -3.41 -8.78 -7.32
CA LYS A 78 -2.62 -9.97 -7.66
C LYS A 78 -1.16 -9.54 -7.84
N ILE A 79 -0.28 -9.98 -6.94
CA ILE A 79 1.14 -9.62 -6.90
C ILE A 79 2.00 -10.86 -7.13
N LYS A 80 3.05 -10.71 -7.93
CA LYS A 80 4.00 -11.77 -8.21
C LYS A 80 4.78 -12.16 -6.96
N ILE A 81 4.84 -13.45 -6.66
CA ILE A 81 5.73 -14.01 -5.65
C ILE A 81 7.12 -14.14 -6.27
N VAL A 82 8.14 -13.70 -5.57
CA VAL A 82 9.53 -13.79 -6.07
C VAL A 82 10.47 -14.38 -5.02
N ASN A 83 11.40 -15.17 -5.51
CA ASN A 83 12.53 -15.68 -4.73
C ASN A 83 13.78 -14.88 -5.09
N LEU A 84 14.55 -14.50 -4.09
CA LEU A 84 15.78 -13.73 -4.29
C LEU A 84 16.82 -14.49 -5.11
N ASP A 85 16.86 -15.82 -4.99
CA ASP A 85 17.80 -16.66 -5.77
C ASP A 85 17.59 -16.57 -7.29
N THR A 86 16.38 -16.19 -7.74
CA THR A 86 16.03 -16.11 -9.16
C THR A 86 15.77 -14.69 -9.63
N LEU A 87 15.44 -13.78 -8.71
CA LEU A 87 15.17 -12.39 -9.03
C LEU A 87 16.43 -11.70 -9.55
N ALA A 88 16.35 -11.06 -10.71
CA ALA A 88 17.45 -10.37 -11.37
C ALA A 88 18.74 -11.21 -11.53
N GLY A 89 18.60 -12.53 -11.63
CA GLY A 89 19.75 -13.46 -11.77
C GLY A 89 20.38 -13.91 -10.45
N GLY A 90 19.70 -13.65 -9.33
CA GLY A 90 20.14 -13.98 -7.97
C GLY A 90 20.62 -12.77 -7.20
N LEU A 91 19.97 -12.53 -6.05
CA LEU A 91 20.24 -11.38 -5.21
C LEU A 91 20.58 -11.80 -3.78
N ILE A 92 21.60 -11.19 -3.24
CA ILE A 92 22.06 -11.41 -1.87
C ILE A 92 21.73 -10.19 -1.02
N PRO A 93 20.93 -10.34 0.05
CA PRO A 93 20.68 -9.26 0.99
C PRO A 93 21.95 -8.99 1.82
N TYR A 94 22.33 -7.72 1.96
CA TYR A 94 23.56 -7.38 2.68
C TYR A 94 23.39 -6.29 3.74
N GLN A 95 22.36 -5.44 3.63
CA GLN A 95 22.16 -4.34 4.58
C GLN A 95 20.71 -3.95 4.71
N GLN A 96 20.24 -3.89 5.94
CA GLN A 96 18.99 -3.22 6.27
C GLN A 96 19.20 -1.70 6.29
N GLY A 97 18.24 -0.98 5.75
CA GLY A 97 18.21 0.48 5.77
C GLY A 97 16.81 0.98 6.11
N GLY A 98 16.59 2.29 5.98
CA GLY A 98 15.26 2.87 6.15
C GLY A 98 14.85 2.99 7.61
N GLY A 99 15.53 3.82 8.40
CA GLY A 99 15.27 3.94 9.82
C GLY A 99 14.12 4.88 10.22
N ARG A 100 13.52 5.62 9.28
CA ARG A 100 12.54 6.67 9.63
C ARG A 100 11.09 6.35 9.26
N GLN A 101 10.82 5.89 8.06
CA GLN A 101 9.45 5.73 7.57
C GLN A 101 9.19 4.37 6.92
N SER A 102 10.10 3.87 6.10
CA SER A 102 9.96 2.60 5.40
C SER A 102 11.05 1.62 5.77
N LYS A 103 10.70 0.35 5.85
CA LYS A 103 11.69 -0.73 5.91
C LYS A 103 12.35 -0.85 4.55
N THR A 104 13.66 -0.97 4.54
CA THR A 104 14.43 -1.08 3.31
C THR A 104 15.45 -2.20 3.45
N LEU A 105 15.51 -3.11 2.49
CA LEU A 105 16.53 -4.14 2.41
C LEU A 105 17.35 -3.91 1.14
N ARG A 106 18.64 -3.74 1.30
CA ARG A 106 19.59 -3.60 0.19
C ARG A 106 20.05 -4.97 -0.27
N LEU A 107 20.04 -5.15 -1.57
CA LEU A 107 20.37 -6.39 -2.25
C LEU A 107 21.47 -6.12 -3.27
N ARG A 108 22.29 -7.12 -3.54
CA ARG A 108 23.34 -7.04 -4.54
C ARG A 108 23.34 -8.31 -5.37
N ASP A 109 23.53 -8.18 -6.68
CA ASP A 109 23.78 -9.31 -7.55
C ASP A 109 25.27 -9.69 -7.59
N ILE A 110 25.58 -10.78 -8.30
CA ILE A 110 26.97 -11.28 -8.44
C ILE A 110 27.89 -10.34 -9.20
N GLN A 111 27.34 -9.37 -9.94
CA GLN A 111 28.08 -8.35 -10.68
C GLN A 111 28.29 -7.07 -9.87
N GLY A 112 27.83 -7.03 -8.63
CA GLY A 112 27.91 -5.89 -7.73
C GLY A 112 26.85 -4.81 -7.95
N ARG A 113 25.85 -5.01 -8.84
CA ARG A 113 24.77 -4.06 -9.05
C ARG A 113 23.83 -4.09 -7.85
N GLU A 114 23.42 -2.90 -7.44
CA GLU A 114 22.60 -2.74 -6.26
C GLU A 114 21.11 -2.63 -6.58
N TYR A 115 20.33 -3.30 -5.76
CA TYR A 115 18.87 -3.29 -5.77
C TYR A 115 18.34 -3.00 -4.37
N VAL A 116 17.08 -2.66 -4.27
CA VAL A 116 16.44 -2.38 -3.00
C VAL A 116 15.01 -2.87 -2.96
N LEU A 117 14.63 -3.47 -1.83
CA LEU A 117 13.25 -3.70 -1.45
C LEU A 117 12.84 -2.60 -0.48
N ARG A 118 11.76 -1.89 -0.79
CA ARG A 118 11.17 -0.88 0.10
C ARG A 118 9.76 -1.28 0.49
N SER A 119 9.42 -1.24 1.76
CA SER A 119 8.03 -1.46 2.17
C SER A 119 7.14 -0.39 1.53
N ILE A 120 5.98 -0.82 1.01
CA ILE A 120 4.96 0.09 0.49
C ILE A 120 4.33 0.83 1.67
N ASP A 121 3.98 0.08 2.70
CA ASP A 121 3.49 0.64 3.95
C ASP A 121 4.61 1.33 4.73
N LYS A 122 4.25 2.40 5.42
CA LYS A 122 5.16 3.27 6.16
C LYS A 122 4.68 3.41 7.59
N SER A 123 5.61 3.60 8.50
CA SER A 123 5.33 4.01 9.88
C SER A 123 6.25 5.17 10.23
N PHE A 124 5.69 6.14 10.90
CA PHE A 124 6.43 7.34 11.32
C PHE A 124 6.94 7.24 12.77
N GLY A 125 6.60 6.17 13.52
CA GLY A 125 6.95 6.04 14.92
C GLY A 125 8.41 6.37 15.22
N LYS A 126 9.35 5.77 14.47
CA LYS A 126 10.80 6.04 14.64
C LYS A 126 11.24 7.44 14.22
N ALA A 127 10.43 8.17 13.47
CA ALA A 127 10.72 9.54 13.04
C ALA A 127 10.19 10.59 14.00
N LEU A 128 9.28 10.20 14.89
CA LEU A 128 8.68 11.07 15.89
C LEU A 128 9.59 11.21 17.12
N PRO A 129 9.56 12.37 17.81
CA PRO A 129 10.12 12.51 19.13
C PRO A 129 9.56 11.44 20.08
N GLU A 130 10.38 10.93 20.99
CA GLU A 130 10.02 9.84 21.92
C GLU A 130 8.71 10.10 22.68
N ILE A 131 8.45 11.36 23.06
CA ILE A 131 7.22 11.75 23.78
C ILE A 131 5.93 11.43 23.01
N TYR A 132 5.99 11.30 21.68
CA TYR A 132 4.83 11.00 20.84
C TYR A 132 4.77 9.53 20.41
N GLN A 133 5.84 8.76 20.61
CA GLN A 133 5.89 7.34 20.25
C GLN A 133 4.96 6.53 21.17
N GLY A 134 4.23 5.57 20.57
CA GLY A 134 3.24 4.75 21.28
C GLY A 134 1.97 5.50 21.69
N THR A 135 1.80 6.76 21.28
CA THR A 135 0.62 7.56 21.61
C THR A 135 -0.42 7.59 20.48
N PHE A 136 -1.60 8.14 20.77
CA PHE A 136 -2.62 8.34 19.73
C PHE A 136 -2.16 9.32 18.64
N ILE A 137 -1.18 10.19 18.92
CA ILE A 137 -0.60 11.11 17.94
C ILE A 137 0.15 10.32 16.85
N GLU A 138 0.93 9.31 17.24
CA GLU A 138 1.58 8.41 16.30
C GLU A 138 0.55 7.72 15.39
N SER A 139 -0.51 7.17 15.97
CA SER A 139 -1.55 6.50 15.16
C SER A 139 -2.27 7.43 14.18
N ILE A 140 -2.46 8.72 14.52
CA ILE A 140 -3.00 9.72 13.59
C ILE A 140 -2.01 9.97 12.45
N ILE A 141 -0.73 10.11 12.76
CA ILE A 141 0.30 10.38 11.77
C ILE A 141 0.48 9.17 10.84
N ASP A 142 0.48 7.97 11.37
CA ASP A 142 0.54 6.74 10.57
C ASP A 142 -0.69 6.58 9.67
N ASP A 143 -1.89 6.98 10.14
CA ASP A 143 -3.11 6.99 9.32
C ASP A 143 -2.99 7.94 8.11
N GLN A 144 -2.20 9.01 8.20
CA GLN A 144 -1.96 9.95 7.10
C GLN A 144 -1.11 9.35 5.97
N VAL A 145 -0.48 8.18 6.15
CA VAL A 145 0.14 7.44 5.04
C VAL A 145 -0.86 7.18 3.91
N SER A 146 -2.14 7.05 4.25
CA SER A 146 -3.24 6.88 3.29
C SER A 146 -3.41 8.04 2.29
N ILE A 147 -2.79 9.21 2.53
CA ILE A 147 -2.77 10.34 1.58
C ILE A 147 -1.96 10.00 0.32
N ALA A 148 -0.92 9.18 0.46
CA ALA A 148 -0.11 8.75 -0.67
C ALA A 148 -0.76 7.55 -1.36
N HIS A 149 -0.80 7.57 -2.70
CA HIS A 149 -1.26 6.42 -3.47
C HIS A 149 -0.24 5.28 -3.36
N PRO A 150 -0.63 4.04 -2.93
CA PRO A 150 0.31 2.95 -2.66
C PRO A 150 1.15 2.52 -3.87
N TYR A 151 0.62 2.70 -5.07
CA TYR A 151 1.22 2.25 -6.32
C TYR A 151 1.75 3.39 -7.20
N ALA A 152 1.89 4.60 -6.67
CA ALA A 152 2.31 5.79 -7.43
C ALA A 152 3.65 5.59 -8.14
N ALA A 153 4.60 4.93 -7.50
CA ALA A 153 5.94 4.72 -8.07
C ALA A 153 5.91 3.96 -9.41
N ILE A 154 4.97 3.00 -9.54
CA ILE A 154 4.81 2.23 -10.79
C ILE A 154 4.21 3.11 -11.90
N ALA A 155 3.24 3.95 -11.56
CA ALA A 155 2.60 4.84 -12.53
C ALA A 155 3.57 5.92 -13.05
N ILE A 156 4.54 6.33 -12.24
CA ILE A 156 5.52 7.36 -12.61
C ILE A 156 6.54 6.83 -13.62
N SER A 157 6.94 5.55 -13.54
CA SER A 157 7.98 4.98 -14.41
C SER A 157 7.68 5.13 -15.91
N PRO A 158 6.49 4.77 -16.44
CA PRO A 158 6.16 5.00 -17.85
C PRO A 158 6.15 6.48 -18.25
N LEU A 159 5.77 7.37 -17.34
CA LEU A 159 5.79 8.82 -17.59
C LEU A 159 7.22 9.33 -17.71
N ALA A 160 8.11 8.89 -16.84
CA ALA A 160 9.53 9.22 -16.90
C ALA A 160 10.18 8.68 -18.20
N GLU A 161 9.79 7.48 -18.64
CA GLU A 161 10.25 6.91 -19.90
C GLU A 161 9.77 7.73 -21.10
N ALA A 162 8.50 8.12 -21.14
CA ALA A 162 7.95 9.00 -22.18
C ALA A 162 8.64 10.38 -22.21
N ALA A 163 8.99 10.90 -21.04
CA ALA A 163 9.75 12.15 -20.91
C ALA A 163 11.25 12.00 -21.16
N LYS A 164 11.75 10.78 -21.44
CA LYS A 164 13.17 10.47 -21.65
C LYS A 164 14.06 10.82 -20.44
N ILE A 165 13.50 10.71 -19.24
CA ILE A 165 14.24 10.93 -17.99
C ILE A 165 14.81 9.60 -17.50
N TYR A 166 16.07 9.57 -17.12
CA TYR A 166 16.65 8.38 -16.49
C TYR A 166 15.99 8.08 -15.15
N HIS A 167 15.54 6.85 -14.96
CA HIS A 167 14.77 6.44 -13.79
C HIS A 167 14.95 4.96 -13.45
N ALA A 168 14.72 4.61 -12.20
CA ALA A 168 14.54 3.22 -11.80
C ALA A 168 13.22 2.68 -12.37
N ARG A 169 13.17 1.36 -12.61
CA ARG A 169 11.94 0.65 -12.99
C ARG A 169 11.43 -0.14 -11.80
N PRO A 170 10.58 0.47 -10.97
CA PRO A 170 10.04 -0.20 -9.80
C PRO A 170 9.02 -1.27 -10.19
N GLU A 171 9.05 -2.39 -9.45
CA GLU A 171 8.07 -3.48 -9.57
C GLU A 171 7.50 -3.78 -8.18
N ILE A 172 6.21 -4.14 -8.10
CA ILE A 172 5.62 -4.64 -6.86
C ILE A 172 5.82 -6.15 -6.80
N VAL A 173 6.38 -6.61 -5.70
CA VAL A 173 6.67 -8.02 -5.46
C VAL A 173 6.23 -8.45 -4.08
N PHE A 174 5.82 -9.70 -3.95
CA PHE A 174 5.63 -10.35 -2.66
C PHE A 174 6.85 -11.22 -2.36
N ILE A 175 7.45 -11.01 -1.21
CA ILE A 175 8.61 -11.78 -0.73
C ILE A 175 8.11 -12.80 0.30
N PRO A 176 8.08 -14.11 -0.01
CA PRO A 176 7.77 -15.14 0.97
C PRO A 176 8.93 -15.35 1.93
N GLU A 177 8.70 -16.13 2.97
CA GLU A 177 9.78 -16.70 3.77
C GLU A 177 10.63 -17.61 2.88
N GLN A 178 11.95 -17.40 2.88
CA GLN A 178 12.88 -18.10 2.00
C GLN A 178 14.30 -18.11 2.57
N PRO A 179 15.09 -19.17 2.28
CA PRO A 179 16.48 -19.28 2.77
C PRO A 179 17.37 -18.11 2.36
N ALA A 180 17.18 -17.57 1.15
CA ALA A 180 17.96 -16.45 0.63
C ALA A 180 17.82 -15.13 1.44
N LEU A 181 16.81 -15.00 2.29
CA LEU A 181 16.70 -13.89 3.23
C LEU A 181 17.56 -14.06 4.50
N ASP A 182 17.97 -15.30 4.83
CA ASP A 182 18.75 -15.62 6.02
C ASP A 182 18.21 -14.93 7.29
N SER A 183 19.03 -14.20 8.00
CA SER A 183 18.68 -13.46 9.22
C SER A 183 17.59 -12.39 9.02
N PHE A 184 17.40 -11.92 7.77
CA PHE A 184 16.38 -10.94 7.43
C PHE A 184 14.95 -11.51 7.33
N ASN A 185 14.78 -12.83 7.34
CA ASN A 185 13.44 -13.46 7.27
C ASN A 185 12.48 -12.92 8.31
N LYS A 186 12.94 -12.74 9.55
CA LYS A 186 12.12 -12.26 10.66
C LYS A 186 11.43 -10.91 10.37
N GLU A 187 12.11 -10.02 9.65
CA GLU A 187 11.61 -8.67 9.41
C GLU A 187 11.04 -8.46 8.01
N PHE A 188 11.52 -9.24 7.02
CA PHE A 188 11.24 -8.96 5.61
C PHE A 188 10.42 -10.04 4.92
N ALA A 189 10.21 -11.21 5.52
CA ALA A 189 9.40 -12.25 4.92
C ALA A 189 7.90 -11.93 4.98
N ASN A 190 7.16 -12.55 4.04
CA ASN A 190 5.69 -12.52 3.97
C ASN A 190 5.09 -11.11 3.79
N GLN A 191 5.79 -10.21 3.12
CA GLN A 191 5.36 -8.83 2.92
C GLN A 191 5.47 -8.41 1.45
N VAL A 192 4.78 -7.30 1.13
CA VAL A 192 4.80 -6.67 -0.20
C VAL A 192 5.84 -5.56 -0.21
N TYR A 193 6.63 -5.54 -1.26
CA TYR A 193 7.67 -4.53 -1.46
C TYR A 193 7.60 -3.92 -2.85
N LEU A 194 8.08 -2.70 -2.91
CA LEU A 194 8.56 -2.08 -4.13
C LEU A 194 10.00 -2.54 -4.33
N PHE A 195 10.24 -3.30 -5.39
CA PHE A 195 11.56 -3.72 -5.84
C PHE A 195 12.06 -2.76 -6.90
N GLU A 196 13.24 -2.22 -6.73
CA GLU A 196 13.82 -1.27 -7.68
C GLU A 196 15.34 -1.38 -7.76
N GLN A 197 15.87 -0.98 -8.88
CA GLN A 197 17.29 -0.79 -9.08
C GLN A 197 17.78 0.42 -8.27
N ARG A 198 18.96 0.30 -7.70
CA ARG A 198 19.59 1.41 -6.97
C ARG A 198 20.77 1.98 -7.78
N PRO A 199 20.68 3.21 -8.26
CA PRO A 199 21.66 3.76 -9.21
C PRO A 199 22.96 4.24 -8.53
N ASP A 200 23.54 3.44 -7.63
CA ASP A 200 24.79 3.79 -6.93
C ASP A 200 26.02 3.07 -7.51
N GLU A 201 25.82 2.12 -8.43
CA GLU A 201 26.84 1.23 -8.96
C GLU A 201 26.92 1.28 -10.50
N ASN A 202 27.66 0.35 -11.08
CA ASN A 202 27.80 0.24 -12.53
C ASN A 202 26.51 -0.28 -13.19
N TRP A 203 25.91 0.55 -14.00
CA TRP A 203 24.71 0.24 -14.80
C TRP A 203 24.97 0.39 -16.32
N GLU A 204 26.20 0.08 -16.76
CA GLU A 204 26.61 0.19 -18.16
C GLU A 204 25.70 -0.56 -19.14
N THR A 205 25.08 -1.66 -18.69
CA THR A 205 24.13 -2.45 -19.49
C THR A 205 22.68 -1.98 -19.34
N ALA A 206 22.39 -0.99 -18.49
CA ALA A 206 21.05 -0.53 -18.21
C ALA A 206 20.69 0.75 -18.94
N LYS A 207 19.90 0.62 -20.00
CA LYS A 207 19.46 1.74 -20.83
C LYS A 207 18.67 2.80 -20.04
N ASN A 208 17.90 2.39 -19.05
CA ASN A 208 17.14 3.30 -18.18
C ASN A 208 18.00 4.17 -17.27
N PHE A 209 19.30 3.89 -17.15
CA PHE A 209 20.30 4.74 -16.51
C PHE A 209 21.33 5.29 -17.48
N GLY A 210 21.00 5.34 -18.80
CA GLY A 210 21.85 5.89 -19.83
C GLY A 210 23.15 5.13 -20.07
N ASN A 211 23.20 3.82 -19.74
CA ASN A 211 24.39 2.97 -19.84
C ASN A 211 25.59 3.54 -19.02
N SER A 212 25.30 4.10 -17.87
CA SER A 212 26.28 4.77 -17.02
C SER A 212 27.19 3.79 -16.30
N LYS A 213 28.52 3.95 -16.45
CA LYS A 213 29.51 3.13 -15.71
C LYS A 213 29.54 3.44 -14.22
N LYS A 214 29.15 4.66 -13.85
CA LYS A 214 29.16 5.11 -12.46
C LYS A 214 28.10 6.17 -12.24
N ASN A 215 27.30 5.97 -11.20
CA ASN A 215 26.32 6.94 -10.76
C ASN A 215 26.79 7.58 -9.45
N TYR A 216 26.66 8.90 -9.37
CA TYR A 216 27.04 9.66 -8.20
C TYR A 216 25.82 10.15 -7.46
N ARG A 217 25.90 10.18 -6.12
CA ARG A 217 24.89 10.85 -5.31
C ARG A 217 25.05 12.36 -5.45
N TYR A 218 23.94 13.07 -5.56
CA TYR A 218 23.91 14.54 -5.68
C TYR A 218 24.83 15.27 -4.67
N ARG A 219 24.85 14.82 -3.40
CA ARG A 219 25.73 15.42 -2.38
C ARG A 219 27.21 15.34 -2.72
N LYS A 220 27.64 14.30 -3.41
CA LYS A 220 29.05 14.13 -3.80
C LYS A 220 29.42 15.08 -4.93
N ILE A 221 28.51 15.21 -5.91
CA ILE A 221 28.68 16.17 -7.03
C ILE A 221 28.71 17.59 -6.51
N ALA A 222 27.79 17.98 -5.61
CA ALA A 222 27.77 19.32 -5.02
C ALA A 222 29.02 19.61 -4.18
N GLY A 223 29.58 18.63 -3.45
CA GLY A 223 30.81 18.80 -2.67
C GLY A 223 32.05 18.98 -3.53
N GLU A 224 32.12 18.32 -4.67
CA GLU A 224 33.22 18.47 -5.62
C GLU A 224 33.18 19.81 -6.40
N THR A 225 31.98 20.36 -6.61
CA THR A 225 31.79 21.62 -7.36
C THR A 225 32.00 22.87 -6.50
N PHE A 226 31.81 22.79 -5.18
CA PHE A 226 31.96 23.93 -4.26
C PHE A 226 33.29 23.93 -3.48
N GLY A 227 34.12 22.91 -3.65
CA GLY A 227 35.42 22.80 -2.99
C GLY A 227 36.62 23.34 -3.80
N GLU A 228 36.41 23.81 -5.02
CA GLU A 228 37.44 24.37 -5.92
C GLU A 228 37.26 25.88 -6.16
N GLN A 229 36.83 26.65 -5.14
CA GLN A 229 36.89 28.11 -5.18
C GLN A 229 37.77 28.66 -4.06
#